data_281341fa34306452942c131fa039308e
#
_entry.id   281341fa34306452942c131fa039308e
#
_cell.length_a   1.000
_cell.length_b   1.000
_cell.length_c   1.000
_cell.angle_alpha   90.00
_cell.angle_beta   90.00
_cell.angle_gamma   90.00
#
_symmetry.space_group_name_H-M   'P 1'
#
loop_
_entity.id
_entity.type
_entity.pdbx_description
1 polymer ?
#
loop_
_entity_poly.entity_id
_entity_poly.type
_entity_poly.pdbx_seq_one_letter_code
_entity_poly.pdbx_strand_id
1 'polypeptide(L)'
;DRRRDVELRKDMWNVVRRLREDGVTIILTTHYIEEAEEIADRIAVIRQGEIIVVEGKDTLMKKLGKKTLTLELSDPLDTLPEGVAAFGAELIADGCKISYQYDASAERKGITRLLTALADEGVRFADISTHQSSLEEIFVDLVHGQDVAPEADEGEAA
;
A
#
# COMPACT_ATOMS: atom_id res chain seq x y z
N ASP A 1 -5.42 6.32 32.93
CA ASP A 1 -4.98 7.71 32.60
C ASP A 1 -4.26 7.68 31.24
N ARG A 2 -5.02 7.97 30.15
CA ARG A 2 -4.57 7.84 28.75
C ARG A 2 -3.25 8.55 28.42
N ARG A 3 -2.91 9.63 29.14
CA ARG A 3 -1.64 10.33 28.93
C ARG A 3 -0.44 9.53 29.41
N ARG A 4 -0.56 8.82 30.52
CA ARG A 4 0.49 7.95 31.07
C ARG A 4 0.77 6.76 30.17
N ASP A 5 -0.28 6.18 29.56
CA ASP A 5 -0.11 5.04 28.63
C ASP A 5 0.64 5.45 27.37
N VAL A 6 0.40 6.66 26.87
CA VAL A 6 1.10 7.18 25.67
C VAL A 6 2.57 7.47 25.97
N GLU A 7 2.88 8.03 27.14
CA GLU A 7 4.28 8.31 27.54
C GLU A 7 5.06 7.00 27.79
N LEU A 8 4.47 6.04 28.51
CA LEU A 8 5.08 4.73 28.75
C LEU A 8 5.34 3.98 27.44
N ARG A 9 4.41 4.08 26.48
CA ARG A 9 4.57 3.46 25.18
C ARG A 9 5.73 4.08 24.40
N LYS A 10 5.87 5.40 24.40
CA LYS A 10 7.01 6.09 23.78
C LYS A 10 8.34 5.71 24.41
N ASP A 11 8.40 5.63 25.74
CA ASP A 11 9.61 5.25 26.44
C ASP A 11 10.02 3.80 26.14
N MET A 12 9.05 2.90 26.10
CA MET A 12 9.29 1.51 25.67
C MET A 12 9.87 1.45 24.24
N TRP A 13 9.32 2.20 23.30
CA TRP A 13 9.81 2.24 21.92
C TRP A 13 11.21 2.84 21.82
N ASN A 14 11.56 3.80 22.65
CA ASN A 14 12.91 4.34 22.69
C ASN A 14 13.92 3.29 23.18
N VAL A 15 13.54 2.45 24.15
CA VAL A 15 14.38 1.33 24.60
C VAL A 15 14.55 0.30 23.49
N VAL A 16 13.46 -0.07 22.80
CA VAL A 16 13.50 -1.03 21.70
C VAL A 16 14.43 -0.55 20.58
N ARG A 17 14.35 0.74 20.20
CA ARG A 17 15.24 1.33 19.19
C ARG A 17 16.70 1.25 19.57
N ARG A 18 17.05 1.57 20.83
CA ARG A 18 18.42 1.47 21.35
C ARG A 18 18.94 0.04 21.29
N LEU A 19 18.15 -0.93 21.78
CA LEU A 19 18.56 -2.34 21.73
C LEU A 19 18.78 -2.81 20.29
N ARG A 20 17.99 -2.35 19.35
CA ARG A 20 18.17 -2.64 17.92
C ARG A 20 19.47 -2.02 17.39
N GLU A 21 19.77 -0.77 17.73
CA GLU A 21 21.02 -0.08 17.37
C GLU A 21 22.26 -0.79 17.93
N ASP A 22 22.12 -1.41 19.12
CA ASP A 22 23.15 -2.24 19.75
C ASP A 22 23.26 -3.64 19.13
N GLY A 23 22.51 -3.94 18.05
CA GLY A 23 22.56 -5.21 17.35
C GLY A 23 21.75 -6.34 17.94
N VAL A 24 20.85 -6.06 18.91
CA VAL A 24 19.97 -7.06 19.50
C VAL A 24 18.85 -7.42 18.55
N THR A 25 18.63 -8.72 18.34
CA THR A 25 17.46 -9.20 17.58
C THR A 25 16.23 -9.19 18.49
N ILE A 26 15.19 -8.48 18.05
CA ILE A 26 13.95 -8.31 18.81
C ILE A 26 12.82 -8.97 18.04
N ILE A 27 12.06 -9.81 18.73
CA ILE A 27 10.83 -10.39 18.21
C ILE A 27 9.67 -9.71 18.93
N LEU A 28 8.84 -9.03 18.13
CA LEU A 28 7.64 -8.35 18.61
C LEU A 28 6.41 -9.04 18.04
N THR A 29 5.48 -9.40 18.91
CA THR A 29 4.15 -9.85 18.50
C THR A 29 3.13 -8.79 18.87
N THR A 30 2.45 -8.28 17.88
CA THR A 30 1.44 -7.23 18.05
C THR A 30 0.27 -7.45 17.11
N HIS A 31 -0.88 -6.92 17.45
CA HIS A 31 -2.02 -6.76 16.56
C HIS A 31 -2.20 -5.28 16.13
N TYR A 32 -1.31 -4.41 16.61
CA TYR A 32 -1.24 -3.02 16.17
C TYR A 32 -0.29 -2.91 14.99
N ILE A 33 -0.84 -2.88 13.80
CA ILE A 33 -0.08 -2.93 12.54
C ILE A 33 0.79 -1.70 12.38
N GLU A 34 0.31 -0.53 12.79
CA GLU A 34 1.07 0.73 12.79
C GLU A 34 2.39 0.63 13.57
N GLU A 35 2.39 -0.07 14.72
CA GLU A 35 3.60 -0.30 15.51
C GLU A 35 4.61 -1.17 14.75
N ALA A 36 4.13 -2.23 14.10
CA ALA A 36 4.97 -3.09 13.27
C ALA A 36 5.54 -2.30 12.07
N GLU A 37 4.72 -1.46 11.44
CA GLU A 37 5.15 -0.63 10.31
C GLU A 37 6.25 0.35 10.71
N GLU A 38 6.17 0.96 11.89
CA GLU A 38 7.15 1.92 12.36
C GLU A 38 8.51 1.28 12.72
N ILE A 39 8.51 0.08 13.31
CA ILE A 39 9.70 -0.44 14.01
C ILE A 39 10.32 -1.66 13.33
N ALA A 40 9.51 -2.51 12.69
CA ALA A 40 9.98 -3.78 12.17
C ALA A 40 10.86 -3.62 10.93
N ASP A 41 11.93 -4.41 10.85
CA ASP A 41 12.71 -4.59 9.62
C ASP A 41 12.13 -5.72 8.76
N ARG A 42 11.61 -6.77 9.42
CA ARG A 42 10.95 -7.92 8.80
C ARG A 42 9.61 -8.16 9.47
N ILE A 43 8.66 -8.61 8.68
CA ILE A 43 7.29 -8.85 9.13
C ILE A 43 6.91 -10.29 8.80
N ALA A 44 6.33 -10.97 9.78
CA ALA A 44 5.66 -12.24 9.59
C ALA A 44 4.17 -12.05 9.88
N VAL A 45 3.32 -12.48 8.96
CA VAL A 45 1.87 -12.48 9.15
C VAL A 45 1.42 -13.88 9.51
N ILE A 46 0.68 -13.99 10.64
CA ILE A 46 0.15 -15.24 11.14
C ILE A 46 -1.38 -15.20 11.02
N ARG A 47 -1.96 -16.24 10.43
CA ARG A 47 -3.40 -16.43 10.32
C ARG A 47 -3.75 -17.85 10.71
N GLN A 48 -4.69 -18.01 11.64
CA GLN A 48 -5.16 -19.33 12.12
C GLN A 48 -4.04 -20.29 12.59
N GLY A 49 -2.96 -19.71 13.16
CA GLY A 49 -1.82 -20.48 13.65
C GLY A 49 -0.76 -20.80 12.59
N GLU A 50 -0.95 -20.36 11.36
CA GLU A 50 -0.01 -20.57 10.25
C GLU A 50 0.66 -19.25 9.84
N ILE A 51 1.94 -19.32 9.53
CA ILE A 51 2.68 -18.19 8.96
C ILE A 51 2.37 -18.14 7.46
N ILE A 52 1.68 -17.10 7.02
CA ILE A 52 1.28 -16.94 5.62
C ILE A 52 2.27 -16.11 4.80
N VAL A 53 3.06 -15.27 5.47
CA VAL A 53 4.12 -14.51 4.81
C VAL A 53 5.23 -14.20 5.82
N VAL A 54 6.48 -14.21 5.37
CA VAL A 54 7.64 -13.67 6.08
C VAL A 54 8.48 -12.88 5.07
N GLU A 55 8.55 -11.57 5.25
CA GLU A 55 9.25 -10.73 4.27
C GLU A 55 9.88 -9.50 4.97
N GLY A 56 10.88 -8.89 4.35
CA GLY A 56 11.33 -7.55 4.72
C GLY A 56 10.21 -6.54 4.52
N LYS A 57 10.06 -5.58 5.45
CA LYS A 57 9.00 -4.58 5.39
C LYS A 57 8.96 -3.86 4.04
N ASP A 58 10.10 -3.35 3.58
CA ASP A 58 10.18 -2.61 2.32
C ASP A 58 9.84 -3.49 1.10
N THR A 59 10.23 -4.77 1.15
CA THR A 59 9.92 -5.74 0.10
C THR A 59 8.43 -6.06 0.08
N LEU A 60 7.83 -6.25 1.26
CA LEU A 60 6.40 -6.48 1.41
C LEU A 60 5.58 -5.30 0.85
N MET A 61 5.98 -4.08 1.23
CA MET A 61 5.35 -2.85 0.73
C MET A 61 5.49 -2.68 -0.79
N LYS A 62 6.62 -3.10 -1.37
CA LYS A 62 6.82 -3.06 -2.82
C LYS A 62 6.03 -4.12 -3.57
N LYS A 63 5.95 -5.34 -3.03
CA LYS A 63 5.27 -6.48 -3.69
C LYS A 63 3.75 -6.38 -3.59
N LEU A 64 3.23 -5.99 -2.43
CA LEU A 64 1.80 -6.03 -2.13
C LEU A 64 1.17 -4.64 -2.01
N GLY A 65 1.98 -3.61 -1.81
CA GLY A 65 1.51 -2.24 -1.72
C GLY A 65 1.07 -1.72 -3.08
N LYS A 66 -0.15 -1.20 -3.11
CA LYS A 66 -0.70 -0.53 -4.28
C LYS A 66 -0.49 0.97 -4.16
N LYS A 67 -0.23 1.63 -5.26
CA LYS A 67 -0.27 3.09 -5.35
C LYS A 67 -1.52 3.50 -6.10
N THR A 68 -2.26 4.45 -5.55
CA THR A 68 -3.46 4.99 -6.16
C THR A 68 -3.24 6.46 -6.47
N LEU A 69 -3.45 6.82 -7.72
CA LEU A 69 -3.58 8.21 -8.16
C LEU A 69 -5.06 8.57 -8.14
N THR A 70 -5.40 9.64 -7.45
CA THR A 70 -6.75 10.20 -7.45
C THR A 70 -6.72 11.59 -8.08
N LEU A 71 -7.54 11.76 -9.09
CA LEU A 71 -7.75 13.04 -9.78
C LEU A 71 -9.11 13.58 -9.39
N GLU A 72 -9.16 14.78 -8.83
CA GLU A 72 -10.41 15.49 -8.57
C GLU A 72 -10.77 16.29 -9.82
N LEU A 73 -11.94 16.02 -10.39
CA LEU A 73 -12.36 16.62 -11.65
C LEU A 73 -12.95 18.02 -11.42
N SER A 74 -12.67 18.93 -12.36
CA SER A 74 -13.29 20.27 -12.35
C SER A 74 -14.79 20.21 -12.66
N ASP A 75 -15.17 19.28 -13.52
CA ASP A 75 -16.55 19.04 -13.92
C ASP A 75 -16.82 17.53 -13.79
N PRO A 76 -17.94 17.10 -13.16
CA PRO A 76 -18.28 15.69 -13.06
C PRO A 76 -18.46 15.04 -14.44
N LEU A 77 -18.11 13.77 -14.52
CA LEU A 77 -18.32 12.94 -15.71
C LEU A 77 -19.40 11.89 -15.43
N ASP A 78 -20.27 11.65 -16.38
CA ASP A 78 -21.23 10.54 -16.29
C ASP A 78 -20.57 9.19 -16.59
N THR A 79 -19.61 9.19 -17.49
CA THR A 79 -18.84 8.01 -17.93
C THR A 79 -17.40 8.37 -18.23
N LEU A 80 -16.49 7.41 -18.01
CA LEU A 80 -15.10 7.56 -18.42
C LEU A 80 -14.98 7.47 -19.94
N PRO A 81 -14.21 8.36 -20.59
CA PRO A 81 -13.83 8.20 -21.99
C PRO A 81 -13.12 6.85 -22.22
N GLU A 82 -13.38 6.20 -23.35
CA GLU A 82 -12.81 4.87 -23.66
C GLU A 82 -11.28 4.87 -23.63
N GLY A 83 -10.64 5.93 -24.08
CA GLY A 83 -9.19 6.10 -24.03
C GLY A 83 -8.63 6.14 -22.63
N VAL A 84 -9.40 6.58 -21.64
CA VAL A 84 -9.03 6.63 -20.22
C VAL A 84 -9.36 5.30 -19.52
N ALA A 85 -10.53 4.74 -19.82
CA ALA A 85 -10.96 3.45 -19.25
C ALA A 85 -9.99 2.30 -19.63
N ALA A 86 -9.35 2.37 -20.79
CA ALA A 86 -8.36 1.40 -21.24
C ALA A 86 -7.11 1.29 -20.34
N PHE A 87 -6.85 2.29 -19.49
CA PHE A 87 -5.78 2.24 -18.47
C PHE A 87 -6.18 1.50 -17.19
N GLY A 88 -7.44 1.07 -17.06
CA GLY A 88 -7.97 0.51 -15.81
C GLY A 88 -8.27 1.58 -14.77
N ALA A 89 -8.48 2.82 -15.18
CA ALA A 89 -8.96 3.89 -14.32
C ALA A 89 -10.46 3.71 -14.04
N GLU A 90 -10.90 4.14 -12.87
CA GLU A 90 -12.28 4.04 -12.42
C GLU A 90 -12.83 5.42 -12.06
N LEU A 91 -14.10 5.64 -12.40
CA LEU A 91 -14.82 6.84 -12.00
C LEU A 91 -15.48 6.61 -10.64
N ILE A 92 -15.17 7.46 -9.69
CA ILE A 92 -15.65 7.38 -8.31
C ILE A 92 -16.30 8.69 -7.87
N ALA A 93 -16.91 8.69 -6.68
CA ALA A 93 -17.53 9.87 -6.07
C ALA A 93 -18.54 10.55 -7.02
N ASP A 94 -19.51 9.79 -7.56
CA ASP A 94 -20.55 10.27 -8.45
C ASP A 94 -20.01 11.07 -9.66
N GLY A 95 -18.91 10.59 -10.22
CA GLY A 95 -18.28 11.22 -11.39
C GLY A 95 -17.35 12.39 -11.08
N CYS A 96 -17.15 12.73 -9.82
CA CYS A 96 -16.30 13.84 -9.41
C CYS A 96 -14.80 13.50 -9.33
N LYS A 97 -14.46 12.20 -9.27
CA LYS A 97 -13.07 11.77 -9.13
C LYS A 97 -12.76 10.57 -10.02
N ILE A 98 -11.51 10.52 -10.48
CA ILE A 98 -10.93 9.37 -11.18
C ILE A 98 -9.90 8.73 -10.25
N SER A 99 -10.00 7.42 -10.05
CA SER A 99 -9.05 6.60 -9.34
C SER A 99 -8.28 5.72 -10.32
N TYR A 100 -6.96 5.69 -10.20
CA TYR A 100 -6.08 4.85 -11.00
C TYR A 100 -5.08 4.14 -10.09
N GLN A 101 -5.15 2.81 -10.06
CA GLN A 101 -4.20 1.99 -9.31
C GLN A 101 -3.03 1.59 -10.20
N TYR A 102 -1.83 1.66 -9.66
CA TYR A 102 -0.61 1.25 -10.34
C TYR A 102 0.37 0.62 -9.36
N ASP A 103 1.19 -0.30 -9.86
CA ASP A 103 2.24 -0.92 -9.07
C ASP A 103 3.36 0.07 -8.76
N ALA A 104 3.91 -0.01 -7.56
CA ALA A 104 5.05 0.81 -7.16
C ALA A 104 6.29 0.59 -8.04
N SER A 105 6.38 -0.59 -8.68
CA SER A 105 7.43 -0.98 -9.61
C SER A 105 7.11 -0.63 -11.07
N ALA A 106 5.83 -0.40 -11.39
CA ALA A 106 5.43 -0.01 -12.73
C ALA A 106 5.95 1.39 -13.05
N GLU A 107 6.61 1.50 -14.15
CA GLU A 107 7.29 2.72 -14.60
C GLU A 107 6.37 3.94 -14.58
N ARG A 108 6.93 5.10 -14.23
CA ARG A 108 6.31 6.44 -14.29
C ARG A 108 5.57 6.73 -15.61
N LYS A 109 5.80 5.95 -16.63
CA LYS A 109 5.15 6.04 -17.96
C LYS A 109 3.62 5.87 -17.92
N GLY A 110 3.07 5.09 -16.98
CA GLY A 110 1.62 4.86 -16.85
C GLY A 110 0.85 6.13 -16.50
N ILE A 111 1.34 6.87 -15.49
CA ILE A 111 0.70 8.11 -15.05
C ILE A 111 0.75 9.17 -16.17
N THR A 112 1.92 9.37 -16.80
CA THR A 112 2.07 10.35 -17.88
C THR A 112 1.12 10.04 -19.04
N ARG A 113 1.01 8.77 -19.44
CA ARG A 113 0.10 8.35 -20.51
C ARG A 113 -1.36 8.58 -20.15
N LEU A 114 -1.75 8.28 -18.91
CA LEU A 114 -3.10 8.55 -18.41
C LEU A 114 -3.43 10.04 -18.44
N LEU A 115 -2.53 10.88 -17.93
CA LEU A 115 -2.74 12.33 -17.92
C LEU A 115 -2.80 12.92 -19.35
N THR A 116 -2.00 12.38 -20.27
CA THR A 116 -2.07 12.77 -21.70
C THR A 116 -3.41 12.38 -22.30
N ALA A 117 -3.88 11.14 -22.07
CA ALA A 117 -5.18 10.68 -22.56
C ALA A 117 -6.34 11.55 -22.02
N LEU A 118 -6.30 11.93 -20.74
CA LEU A 118 -7.28 12.84 -20.15
C LEU A 118 -7.26 14.22 -20.81
N ALA A 119 -6.08 14.75 -21.08
CA ALA A 119 -5.94 16.04 -21.76
C ALA A 119 -6.46 15.99 -23.21
N ASP A 120 -6.18 14.90 -23.94
CA ASP A 120 -6.67 14.68 -25.31
C ASP A 120 -8.19 14.59 -25.36
N GLU A 121 -8.83 14.03 -24.34
CA GLU A 121 -10.29 13.96 -24.18
C GLU A 121 -10.90 15.25 -23.60
N GLY A 122 -10.09 16.26 -23.33
CA GLY A 122 -10.55 17.53 -22.79
C GLY A 122 -11.01 17.48 -21.34
N VAL A 123 -10.66 16.43 -20.60
CA VAL A 123 -10.99 16.27 -19.18
C VAL A 123 -10.08 17.16 -18.34
N ARG A 124 -10.69 18.03 -17.54
CA ARG A 124 -9.97 18.93 -16.64
C ARG A 124 -10.08 18.43 -15.21
N PHE A 125 -8.98 18.55 -14.48
CA PHE A 125 -8.94 18.21 -13.04
C PHE A 125 -8.45 19.41 -12.23
N ALA A 126 -8.96 19.53 -11.01
CA ALA A 126 -8.66 20.60 -10.07
C ALA A 126 -7.53 20.21 -9.12
N ASP A 127 -7.39 18.93 -8.79
CA ASP A 127 -6.39 18.43 -7.85
C ASP A 127 -5.92 17.02 -8.21
N ILE A 128 -4.69 16.70 -7.80
CA ILE A 128 -4.06 15.39 -7.94
C ILE A 128 -3.51 14.98 -6.59
N SER A 129 -3.88 13.80 -6.14
CA SER A 129 -3.32 13.17 -4.96
C SER A 129 -2.85 11.75 -5.23
N THR A 130 -1.82 11.32 -4.51
CA THR A 130 -1.35 9.94 -4.55
C THR A 130 -1.42 9.34 -3.16
N HIS A 131 -1.93 8.13 -3.08
CA HIS A 131 -1.96 7.33 -1.87
C HIS A 131 -1.17 6.04 -2.09
N GLN A 132 -0.37 5.65 -1.10
CA GLN A 132 0.29 4.36 -1.07
C GLN A 132 -0.36 3.52 0.03
N SER A 133 -0.69 2.27 -0.26
CA SER A 133 -1.24 1.35 0.73
C SER A 133 -0.39 1.31 1.99
N SER A 134 -1.04 1.40 3.14
CA SER A 134 -0.43 1.13 4.43
C SER A 134 -0.21 -0.37 4.63
N LEU A 135 0.60 -0.72 5.60
CA LEU A 135 0.75 -2.13 5.99
C LEU A 135 -0.58 -2.72 6.49
N GLU A 136 -1.43 -1.91 7.11
CA GLU A 136 -2.76 -2.32 7.55
C GLU A 136 -3.65 -2.72 6.36
N GLU A 137 -3.68 -1.93 5.29
CA GLU A 137 -4.42 -2.26 4.08
C GLU A 137 -3.91 -3.54 3.43
N ILE A 138 -2.58 -3.71 3.36
CA ILE A 138 -1.95 -4.95 2.86
C ILE A 138 -2.35 -6.14 3.74
N PHE A 139 -2.35 -5.97 5.06
CA PHE A 139 -2.74 -7.01 5.99
C PHE A 139 -4.21 -7.42 5.82
N VAL A 140 -5.10 -6.45 5.67
CA VAL A 140 -6.53 -6.69 5.41
C VAL A 140 -6.70 -7.47 4.10
N ASP A 141 -5.99 -7.10 3.05
CA ASP A 141 -5.99 -7.81 1.77
C ASP A 141 -5.48 -9.25 1.92
N LEU A 142 -4.40 -9.48 2.67
CA LEU A 142 -3.85 -10.82 2.92
C LEU A 142 -4.77 -11.72 3.76
N VAL A 143 -5.49 -11.13 4.72
CA VAL A 143 -6.38 -11.90 5.62
C VAL A 143 -7.73 -12.17 4.96
N HIS A 144 -8.26 -11.25 4.16
CA HIS A 144 -9.57 -11.34 3.53
C HIS A 144 -9.50 -11.73 2.05
N GLY A 145 -8.37 -11.48 1.38
CA GLY A 145 -8.15 -11.88 -0.01
C GLY A 145 -7.96 -13.39 -0.10
N GLN A 146 -8.97 -14.13 -0.52
CA GLN A 146 -8.78 -15.43 -1.14
C GLN A 146 -8.21 -15.15 -2.53
N ASP A 147 -7.09 -15.86 -2.85
CA ASP A 147 -6.43 -15.92 -4.16
C ASP A 147 -5.36 -14.88 -4.48
N VAL A 148 -4.31 -14.83 -3.64
CA VAL A 148 -2.98 -14.69 -4.20
C VAL A 148 -2.26 -16.01 -3.92
N ALA A 149 -2.35 -16.95 -4.85
CA ALA A 149 -1.49 -18.12 -4.88
C ALA A 149 -0.04 -17.62 -4.88
N PRO A 150 0.86 -18.16 -4.04
CA PRO A 150 2.28 -17.91 -4.20
C PRO A 150 2.66 -18.42 -5.60
N GLU A 151 3.16 -17.54 -6.46
CA GLU A 151 3.91 -18.00 -7.63
C GLU A 151 5.03 -18.87 -7.08
N ALA A 152 4.92 -20.16 -7.35
CA ALA A 152 5.97 -21.11 -7.08
C ALA A 152 7.22 -20.60 -7.81
N ASP A 153 8.26 -20.32 -7.04
CA ASP A 153 9.62 -20.21 -7.54
C ASP A 153 9.97 -21.55 -8.18
N GLU A 154 9.76 -21.66 -9.47
CA GLU A 154 10.32 -22.78 -10.27
C GLU A 154 11.84 -22.55 -10.28
N GLY A 155 12.46 -23.04 -9.20
CA GLY A 155 13.90 -23.21 -9.10
C GLY A 155 14.37 -24.06 -10.27
N GLU A 156 15.06 -23.42 -11.16
CA GLU A 156 15.89 -24.00 -12.21
C GLU A 156 16.80 -25.08 -11.63
N ALA A 157 16.43 -26.32 -11.91
CA ALA A 157 17.31 -27.46 -11.73
C ALA A 157 18.05 -27.74 -13.05
N ALA A 158 19.34 -27.48 -13.04
CA ALA A 158 20.30 -28.12 -13.97
C ALA A 158 21.68 -28.16 -13.34
#